data_8d54f6b220c4624cab9b79763e70facc
#
_entry.id   8d54f6b220c4624cab9b79763e70facc
#
_cell.length_a   1.000
_cell.length_b   1.000
_cell.length_c   1.000
_cell.angle_alpha   90.00
_cell.angle_beta   90.00
_cell.angle_gamma   90.00
#
_symmetry.space_group_name_H-M   'P 1'
#
loop_
_entity.id
_entity.type
_entity.pdbx_description
1 polymer ?
#
loop_
_entity_poly.entity_id
_entity_poly.type
_entity_poly.pdbx_seq_one_letter_code
_entity_poly.pdbx_strand_id
1 'polypeptide(L)'
;MSRCFQKVNQPFERELVLTIRNNRQNYKLLLSAHPVFGRIQTTKAELPNPQNPNTYTMIMRKYLQGAVIEDIQQLENDRVLEISVSNKNEIGDSVKVTLVMEIMGKHSNIILIDKNENKIIESIKHVGFSQNSYRTILPGSTYIAPPKTDARNPFDISDENLFELLQTEDLSAKNLQKLFQGLGRDTANELSALLETDKLKNFRDFFNREVEPNLTTKAFSAVRFSDSQDQPEFETLSELLDYYYLDKAARDRVAQQASDLIHRVQNELEKNKKKLVKQEKELAATENAEEFRQKGELLTTFLSMVPNDKDSVELDNYYTGEKITIPLNVALTPNQNAQRYFKK
;
A
#
# COMPACT_ATOMS: atom_id res chain seq x y z
N MET A 1 24.11 3.28 31.07
CA MET A 1 22.65 3.50 31.15
C MET A 1 22.02 2.82 29.97
N SER A 2 20.97 1.99 30.17
CA SER A 2 20.35 1.22 29.12
C SER A 2 19.48 2.11 28.23
N ARG A 3 19.61 1.96 26.92
CA ARG A 3 18.72 2.55 25.92
C ARG A 3 17.47 1.68 25.83
N CYS A 4 16.28 2.19 26.12
CA CYS A 4 15.06 1.39 26.11
C CYS A 4 13.90 2.07 25.35
N PHE A 5 13.01 1.25 24.78
CA PHE A 5 11.78 1.72 24.16
C PHE A 5 10.72 2.03 25.22
N GLN A 6 10.28 3.28 25.31
CA GLN A 6 9.27 3.73 26.27
C GLN A 6 7.84 3.60 25.72
N LYS A 7 7.65 3.96 24.47
CA LYS A 7 6.35 3.94 23.80
C LYS A 7 6.48 3.42 22.37
N VAL A 8 5.41 2.75 21.92
CA VAL A 8 5.26 2.25 20.56
C VAL A 8 3.92 2.72 20.03
N ASN A 9 3.94 3.51 18.95
CA ASN A 9 2.76 4.10 18.32
C ASN A 9 2.81 3.86 16.82
N GLN A 10 1.65 3.65 16.22
CA GLN A 10 1.47 3.56 14.77
C GLN A 10 0.58 4.73 14.32
N PRO A 11 1.18 5.87 13.93
CA PRO A 11 0.42 7.05 13.53
C PRO A 11 -0.36 6.83 12.24
N PHE A 12 0.20 6.03 11.31
CA PHE A 12 -0.38 5.73 10.01
C PHE A 12 -0.15 4.25 9.66
N GLU A 13 -0.90 3.75 8.69
CA GLU A 13 -0.93 2.34 8.31
C GLU A 13 0.47 1.72 8.09
N ARG A 14 1.41 2.49 7.53
CA ARG A 14 2.76 2.01 7.18
C ARG A 14 3.89 2.69 7.95
N GLU A 15 3.59 3.33 9.05
CA GLU A 15 4.57 4.05 9.86
C GLU A 15 4.51 3.59 11.31
N LEU A 16 5.68 3.40 11.92
CA LEU A 16 5.85 3.07 13.32
C LEU A 16 6.72 4.13 13.98
N VAL A 17 6.32 4.60 15.16
CA VAL A 17 7.07 5.55 15.96
C VAL A 17 7.43 4.90 17.29
N LEU A 18 8.73 4.82 17.56
CA LEU A 18 9.30 4.29 18.80
C LEU A 18 9.88 5.44 19.61
N THR A 19 9.39 5.63 20.82
CA THR A 19 10.01 6.58 21.75
C THR A 19 11.12 5.88 22.52
N ILE A 20 12.36 6.30 22.30
CA ILE A 20 13.57 5.75 22.93
C ILE A 20 14.00 6.66 24.08
N ARG A 21 14.19 6.09 25.25
CA ARG A 21 14.80 6.77 26.39
C ARG A 21 16.30 6.53 26.40
N ASN A 22 17.08 7.59 26.32
CA ASN A 22 18.55 7.53 26.45
C ASN A 22 19.03 8.76 27.22
N ASN A 23 19.88 8.56 28.21
CA ASN A 23 20.47 9.64 29.02
C ASN A 23 19.44 10.65 29.55
N ARG A 24 18.31 10.19 30.08
CA ARG A 24 17.18 10.99 30.59
C ARG A 24 16.43 11.82 29.50
N GLN A 25 16.80 11.70 28.24
CA GLN A 25 16.12 12.32 27.12
C GLN A 25 15.28 11.31 26.32
N ASN A 26 14.23 11.77 25.70
CA ASN A 26 13.36 10.96 24.84
C ASN A 26 13.58 11.37 23.40
N TYR A 27 13.81 10.36 22.54
CA TYR A 27 13.96 10.51 21.11
C TYR A 27 12.81 9.74 20.43
N LYS A 28 12.16 10.35 19.45
CA LYS A 28 11.18 9.64 18.62
C LYS A 28 11.89 9.10 17.39
N LEU A 29 11.94 7.78 17.24
CA LEU A 29 12.43 7.11 16.02
C LEU A 29 11.23 6.77 15.15
N LEU A 30 11.18 7.37 13.96
CA LEU A 30 10.19 7.08 12.93
C LEU A 30 10.74 6.02 11.97
N LEU A 31 9.99 4.93 11.80
CA LEU A 31 10.18 3.94 10.76
C LEU A 31 8.99 4.04 9.78
N SER A 32 9.26 4.30 8.50
CA SER A 32 8.25 4.41 7.47
C SER A 32 8.47 3.38 6.38
N ALA A 33 7.58 2.40 6.27
CA ALA A 33 7.53 1.43 5.17
C ALA A 33 6.68 1.94 4.00
N HIS A 34 6.57 3.27 3.84
CA HIS A 34 5.82 3.88 2.76
C HIS A 34 6.50 3.60 1.40
N PRO A 35 5.74 3.29 0.32
CA PRO A 35 6.31 2.94 -0.98
C PRO A 35 7.22 3.99 -1.60
N VAL A 36 6.92 5.27 -1.36
CA VAL A 36 7.64 6.43 -1.93
C VAL A 36 8.52 7.11 -0.88
N PHE A 37 8.08 7.16 0.37
CA PHE A 37 8.72 7.89 1.46
C PHE A 37 9.32 6.96 2.53
N GLY A 38 9.69 5.72 2.13
CA GLY A 38 10.33 4.76 3.01
C GLY A 38 11.60 5.33 3.62
N ARG A 39 11.69 5.37 4.97
CA ARG A 39 12.82 5.95 5.69
C ARG A 39 12.86 5.53 7.15
N ILE A 40 14.00 5.71 7.76
CA ILE A 40 14.21 5.64 9.19
C ILE A 40 14.95 6.90 9.64
N GLN A 41 14.42 7.57 10.67
CA GLN A 41 14.99 8.81 11.19
C GLN A 41 14.54 9.09 12.63
N THR A 42 15.28 9.89 13.36
CA THR A 42 14.71 10.58 14.52
C THR A 42 13.83 11.73 14.03
N THR A 43 12.74 12.03 14.74
CA THR A 43 11.80 13.08 14.33
C THR A 43 11.39 13.95 15.51
N LYS A 44 11.28 15.25 15.26
CA LYS A 44 10.67 16.23 16.16
C LYS A 44 9.19 16.48 15.83
N ALA A 45 8.70 15.91 14.72
CA ALA A 45 7.32 16.10 14.27
C ALA A 45 6.32 15.56 15.28
N GLU A 46 5.19 16.26 15.40
CA GLU A 46 4.03 15.77 16.13
C GLU A 46 3.17 14.93 15.19
N LEU A 47 3.08 13.64 15.50
CA LEU A 47 2.33 12.67 14.72
C LEU A 47 1.11 12.21 15.53
N PRO A 48 -0.04 11.96 14.86
CA PRO A 48 -1.24 11.51 15.55
C PRO A 48 -1.01 10.17 16.25
N ASN A 49 -1.69 10.00 17.38
CA ASN A 49 -1.69 8.74 18.12
C ASN A 49 -3.11 8.19 18.14
N PRO A 50 -3.44 7.18 17.30
CA PRO A 50 -4.77 6.59 17.29
C PRO A 50 -5.18 6.05 18.67
N GLN A 51 -6.41 6.35 19.11
CA GLN A 51 -6.92 5.88 20.40
C GLN A 51 -7.07 4.36 20.44
N ASN A 52 -7.47 3.77 19.31
CA ASN A 52 -7.66 2.32 19.16
C ASN A 52 -6.47 1.73 18.36
N PRO A 53 -5.45 1.15 19.02
CA PRO A 53 -4.34 0.50 18.34
C PRO A 53 -4.84 -0.77 17.62
N ASN A 54 -4.33 -1.01 16.41
CA ASN A 54 -4.57 -2.25 15.69
C ASN A 54 -3.73 -3.42 16.25
N THR A 55 -3.96 -4.63 15.76
CA THR A 55 -3.28 -5.86 16.18
C THR A 55 -1.76 -5.75 16.05
N TYR A 56 -1.26 -5.22 14.94
CA TYR A 56 0.17 -5.00 14.73
C TYR A 56 0.78 -4.14 15.84
N THR A 57 0.17 -3.00 16.13
CA THR A 57 0.65 -2.09 17.19
C THR A 57 0.63 -2.76 18.56
N MET A 58 -0.38 -3.57 18.86
CA MET A 58 -0.47 -4.28 20.13
C MET A 58 0.65 -5.33 20.28
N ILE A 59 0.93 -6.07 19.22
CA ILE A 59 2.05 -7.03 19.20
C ILE A 59 3.37 -6.30 19.34
N MET A 60 3.60 -5.21 18.59
CA MET A 60 4.81 -4.41 18.74
C MET A 60 4.98 -3.86 20.17
N ARG A 61 3.91 -3.40 20.81
CA ARG A 61 3.94 -2.97 22.22
C ARG A 61 4.35 -4.10 23.15
N LYS A 62 3.77 -5.27 22.98
CA LYS A 62 4.06 -6.45 23.83
C LYS A 62 5.55 -6.79 23.87
N TYR A 63 6.23 -6.72 22.73
CA TYR A 63 7.63 -7.14 22.62
C TYR A 63 8.62 -5.98 22.79
N LEU A 64 8.28 -4.78 22.32
CA LEU A 64 9.21 -3.66 22.27
C LEU A 64 9.08 -2.69 23.46
N GLN A 65 7.89 -2.52 24.04
CA GLN A 65 7.73 -1.58 25.16
C GLN A 65 8.47 -2.08 26.40
N GLY A 66 9.37 -1.25 26.92
CA GLY A 66 10.28 -1.62 28.02
C GLY A 66 11.54 -2.35 27.56
N ALA A 67 11.61 -2.79 26.30
CA ALA A 67 12.77 -3.52 25.80
C ALA A 67 14.03 -2.65 25.76
N VAL A 68 15.17 -3.28 26.04
CA VAL A 68 16.51 -2.68 25.96
C VAL A 68 17.09 -2.93 24.58
N ILE A 69 17.62 -1.88 23.96
CA ILE A 69 18.32 -1.99 22.67
C ILE A 69 19.73 -2.54 22.96
N GLU A 70 20.00 -3.71 22.41
CA GLU A 70 21.28 -4.42 22.52
C GLU A 70 22.23 -3.99 21.40
N ASP A 71 21.72 -3.95 20.16
CA ASP A 71 22.51 -3.66 18.97
C ASP A 71 21.69 -3.01 17.88
N ILE A 72 22.34 -2.24 17.01
CA ILE A 72 21.76 -1.64 15.80
C ILE A 72 22.76 -1.88 14.67
N GLN A 73 22.36 -2.63 13.68
CA GLN A 73 23.22 -3.02 12.57
C GLN A 73 22.54 -2.76 11.23
N GLN A 74 23.25 -2.11 10.31
CA GLN A 74 22.91 -2.10 8.89
C GLN A 74 23.58 -3.30 8.22
N LEU A 75 22.84 -4.03 7.39
CA LEU A 75 23.37 -5.19 6.68
C LEU A 75 24.19 -4.72 5.46
N GLU A 76 25.50 -4.84 5.56
CA GLU A 76 26.46 -4.37 4.54
C GLU A 76 26.19 -2.88 4.20
N ASN A 77 26.17 -2.51 2.91
CA ASN A 77 25.72 -1.18 2.45
C ASN A 77 24.34 -1.24 1.79
N ASP A 78 23.47 -2.14 2.28
CA ASP A 78 22.07 -2.25 1.81
C ASP A 78 21.12 -1.46 2.72
N ARG A 79 19.89 -1.28 2.27
CA ARG A 79 18.82 -0.54 2.96
C ARG A 79 18.03 -1.44 3.91
N VAL A 80 18.73 -2.30 4.63
CA VAL A 80 18.19 -3.17 5.68
C VAL A 80 18.85 -2.83 7.00
N LEU A 81 18.04 -2.42 7.98
CA LEU A 81 18.48 -2.12 9.33
C LEU A 81 17.87 -3.13 10.30
N GLU A 82 18.69 -3.69 11.17
CA GLU A 82 18.30 -4.59 12.26
C GLU A 82 18.52 -3.92 13.60
N ILE A 83 17.49 -3.92 14.45
CA ILE A 83 17.56 -3.46 15.85
C ILE A 83 17.29 -4.67 16.73
N SER A 84 18.35 -5.21 17.34
CA SER A 84 18.26 -6.31 18.29
C SER A 84 17.89 -5.78 19.67
N VAL A 85 16.89 -6.37 20.29
CA VAL A 85 16.41 -5.96 21.61
C VAL A 85 16.18 -7.15 22.52
N SER A 86 16.32 -6.90 23.82
CA SER A 86 15.95 -7.84 24.88
C SER A 86 14.82 -7.26 25.74
N ASN A 87 13.87 -8.10 26.11
CA ASN A 87 12.79 -7.76 27.01
C ASN A 87 12.55 -8.92 27.99
N LYS A 88 11.72 -8.70 28.99
CA LYS A 88 11.19 -9.76 29.86
C LYS A 88 9.72 -10.01 29.53
N ASN A 89 9.36 -11.27 29.41
CA ASN A 89 7.95 -11.65 29.29
C ASN A 89 7.22 -11.51 30.65
N GLU A 90 5.93 -11.78 30.67
CA GLU A 90 5.07 -11.68 31.86
C GLU A 90 5.49 -12.61 33.00
N ILE A 91 6.23 -13.70 32.68
CA ILE A 91 6.75 -14.68 33.66
C ILE A 91 8.20 -14.36 34.08
N GLY A 92 8.81 -13.32 33.48
CA GLY A 92 10.16 -12.87 33.82
C GLY A 92 11.29 -13.45 32.97
N ASP A 93 10.97 -14.35 31.99
CA ASP A 93 11.97 -14.91 31.09
C ASP A 93 12.47 -13.88 30.09
N SER A 94 13.76 -14.00 29.72
CA SER A 94 14.35 -13.13 28.71
C SER A 94 13.88 -13.49 27.31
N VAL A 95 13.26 -12.53 26.64
CA VAL A 95 12.84 -12.63 25.24
C VAL A 95 13.76 -11.75 24.40
N LYS A 96 14.37 -12.34 23.36
CA LYS A 96 15.21 -11.62 22.40
C LYS A 96 14.52 -11.56 21.05
N VAL A 97 14.30 -10.36 20.57
CA VAL A 97 13.68 -10.13 19.26
C VAL A 97 14.51 -9.16 18.43
N THR A 98 14.37 -9.24 17.12
CA THR A 98 14.99 -8.29 16.19
C THR A 98 13.90 -7.57 15.42
N LEU A 99 13.95 -6.24 15.45
CA LEU A 99 13.13 -5.38 14.61
C LEU A 99 13.92 -5.09 13.34
N VAL A 100 13.40 -5.56 12.22
CA VAL A 100 14.02 -5.39 10.90
C VAL A 100 13.24 -4.34 10.13
N MET A 101 13.95 -3.34 9.61
CA MET A 101 13.43 -2.33 8.69
C MET A 101 14.04 -2.53 7.31
N GLU A 102 13.21 -2.85 6.33
CA GLU A 102 13.59 -2.99 4.92
C GLU A 102 13.06 -1.80 4.13
N ILE A 103 13.94 -1.02 3.48
CA ILE A 103 13.57 0.16 2.68
C ILE A 103 13.73 -0.15 1.21
N MET A 104 12.67 -0.68 0.57
CA MET A 104 12.70 -1.21 -0.81
C MET A 104 11.52 -0.70 -1.64
N GLY A 105 11.18 0.59 -1.54
CA GLY A 105 10.06 1.19 -2.24
C GLY A 105 8.73 0.47 -1.92
N LYS A 106 8.02 -0.02 -2.91
CA LYS A 106 6.75 -0.75 -2.72
C LYS A 106 6.87 -2.05 -1.89
N HIS A 107 8.08 -2.57 -1.73
CA HIS A 107 8.40 -3.76 -0.96
C HIS A 107 8.94 -3.44 0.45
N SER A 108 9.00 -2.16 0.83
CA SER A 108 9.39 -1.76 2.18
C SER A 108 8.51 -2.44 3.23
N ASN A 109 9.13 -2.83 4.35
CA ASN A 109 8.45 -3.52 5.46
C ASN A 109 9.11 -3.22 6.81
N ILE A 110 8.36 -3.41 7.88
CA ILE A 110 8.84 -3.38 9.27
C ILE A 110 8.43 -4.71 9.88
N ILE A 111 9.41 -5.53 10.23
CA ILE A 111 9.22 -6.94 10.57
C ILE A 111 9.79 -7.17 11.97
N LEU A 112 9.04 -7.82 12.83
CA LEU A 112 9.51 -8.27 14.15
C LEU A 112 9.78 -9.77 14.10
N ILE A 113 10.99 -10.17 14.51
CA ILE A 113 11.48 -11.54 14.39
C ILE A 113 11.87 -12.05 15.78
N ASP A 114 11.50 -13.30 16.10
CA ASP A 114 12.09 -14.04 17.20
C ASP A 114 13.56 -14.37 16.84
N LYS A 115 14.51 -13.87 17.64
CA LYS A 115 15.94 -14.04 17.35
C LYS A 115 16.41 -15.49 17.49
N ASN A 116 15.76 -16.29 18.34
CA ASN A 116 16.18 -17.67 18.62
C ASN A 116 15.68 -18.64 17.54
N GLU A 117 14.42 -18.47 17.11
CA GLU A 117 13.79 -19.35 16.12
C GLU A 117 13.89 -18.84 14.68
N ASN A 118 14.33 -17.61 14.49
CA ASN A 118 14.31 -16.89 13.20
C ASN A 118 12.93 -16.88 12.55
N LYS A 119 11.88 -16.78 13.38
CA LYS A 119 10.50 -16.73 12.90
C LYS A 119 9.93 -15.33 13.00
N ILE A 120 9.12 -14.97 12.01
CA ILE A 120 8.39 -13.71 11.99
C ILE A 120 7.30 -13.76 13.06
N ILE A 121 7.36 -12.82 14.01
CA ILE A 121 6.33 -12.62 15.00
C ILE A 121 5.20 -11.80 14.39
N GLU A 122 5.56 -10.69 13.71
CA GLU A 122 4.60 -9.82 13.04
C GLU A 122 5.31 -8.93 12.00
N SER A 123 4.54 -8.38 11.05
CA SER A 123 5.04 -7.43 10.08
C SER A 123 3.98 -6.38 9.72
N ILE A 124 4.42 -5.15 9.42
CA ILE A 124 3.50 -4.06 9.07
C ILE A 124 2.77 -4.31 7.75
N LYS A 125 3.37 -5.14 6.88
CA LYS A 125 2.81 -5.56 5.62
C LYS A 125 2.97 -7.06 5.45
N HIS A 126 1.85 -7.78 5.44
CA HIS A 126 1.85 -9.21 5.16
C HIS A 126 2.05 -9.46 3.66
N VAL A 127 2.91 -10.43 3.33
CA VAL A 127 3.20 -10.85 1.96
C VAL A 127 3.08 -12.38 1.88
N GLY A 128 2.01 -12.83 1.23
CA GLY A 128 1.76 -14.26 1.01
C GLY A 128 2.49 -14.82 -0.21
N PHE A 129 2.52 -16.14 -0.33
CA PHE A 129 3.17 -16.85 -1.44
C PHE A 129 2.66 -16.44 -2.83
N SER A 130 1.38 -16.09 -2.95
CA SER A 130 0.79 -15.60 -4.21
C SER A 130 1.33 -14.23 -4.67
N GLN A 131 1.86 -13.44 -3.73
CA GLN A 131 2.41 -12.11 -4.00
C GLN A 131 3.92 -12.12 -4.20
N ASN A 132 4.62 -13.09 -3.61
CA ASN A 132 6.07 -13.23 -3.72
C ASN A 132 6.47 -14.71 -3.58
N SER A 133 7.03 -15.27 -4.65
CA SER A 133 7.48 -16.66 -4.69
C SER A 133 8.82 -16.90 -3.99
N TYR A 134 9.63 -15.83 -3.79
CA TYR A 134 10.95 -15.94 -3.16
C TYR A 134 10.86 -16.10 -1.65
N ARG A 135 10.01 -15.31 -0.99
CA ARG A 135 9.83 -15.34 0.47
C ARG A 135 8.42 -14.95 0.88
N THR A 136 7.97 -15.56 1.96
CA THR A 136 6.70 -15.24 2.62
C THR A 136 6.96 -14.40 3.87
N ILE A 137 6.22 -13.32 4.06
CA ILE A 137 6.31 -12.46 5.24
C ILE A 137 4.96 -12.50 5.96
N LEU A 138 4.78 -13.55 6.74
CA LEU A 138 3.58 -13.81 7.55
C LEU A 138 4.00 -14.26 8.95
N PRO A 139 3.18 -14.01 9.98
CA PRO A 139 3.43 -14.55 11.33
C PRO A 139 3.66 -16.06 11.32
N GLY A 140 4.69 -16.52 12.02
CA GLY A 140 5.11 -17.92 12.09
C GLY A 140 6.01 -18.41 10.95
N SER A 141 6.13 -17.67 9.84
CA SER A 141 7.05 -18.02 8.76
C SER A 141 8.50 -17.75 9.16
N THR A 142 9.44 -18.54 8.63
CA THR A 142 10.88 -18.25 8.77
C THR A 142 11.22 -16.95 8.06
N TYR A 143 11.95 -16.06 8.70
CA TYR A 143 12.45 -14.87 8.06
C TYR A 143 13.56 -15.21 7.07
N ILE A 144 13.37 -14.76 5.85
CA ILE A 144 14.37 -14.81 4.78
C ILE A 144 14.67 -13.37 4.39
N ALA A 145 15.94 -12.99 4.45
CA ALA A 145 16.39 -11.66 4.03
C ALA A 145 16.08 -11.41 2.55
N PRO A 146 15.97 -10.14 2.12
CA PRO A 146 15.85 -9.82 0.71
C PRO A 146 16.96 -10.48 -0.13
N PRO A 147 16.68 -10.77 -1.42
CA PRO A 147 17.70 -11.34 -2.29
C PRO A 147 18.89 -10.36 -2.40
N LYS A 148 20.07 -10.85 -2.12
CA LYS A 148 21.30 -10.07 -2.32
C LYS A 148 21.54 -9.85 -3.81
N THR A 149 22.05 -8.69 -4.14
CA THR A 149 22.58 -8.38 -5.46
C THR A 149 24.06 -8.80 -5.52
N ASP A 150 24.58 -9.05 -6.72
CA ASP A 150 26.03 -9.31 -6.91
C ASP A 150 26.88 -8.03 -6.78
N ALA A 151 26.27 -6.93 -6.40
CA ALA A 151 26.93 -5.65 -6.18
C ALA A 151 27.89 -5.72 -4.99
N ARG A 152 29.08 -5.18 -5.17
CA ARG A 152 30.16 -5.21 -4.17
C ARG A 152 29.95 -4.10 -3.13
N ASN A 153 30.25 -4.39 -1.88
CA ASN A 153 30.30 -3.36 -0.86
C ASN A 153 31.49 -2.41 -1.15
N PRO A 154 31.28 -1.12 -1.37
CA PRO A 154 32.36 -0.18 -1.73
C PRO A 154 33.41 -0.01 -0.62
N PHE A 155 33.06 -0.35 0.63
CA PHE A 155 33.97 -0.25 1.78
C PHE A 155 34.88 -1.49 1.95
N ASP A 156 34.50 -2.65 1.41
CA ASP A 156 35.21 -3.92 1.63
C ASP A 156 36.14 -4.30 0.46
N ILE A 157 36.17 -3.51 -0.61
CA ILE A 157 37.00 -3.78 -1.77
C ILE A 157 38.42 -3.26 -1.56
N SER A 158 39.47 -4.07 -1.83
CA SER A 158 40.85 -3.59 -1.75
C SER A 158 41.19 -2.57 -2.86
N ASP A 159 42.21 -1.74 -2.64
CA ASP A 159 42.60 -0.71 -3.62
C ASP A 159 43.07 -1.33 -4.95
N GLU A 160 43.74 -2.48 -4.94
CA GLU A 160 44.20 -3.19 -6.14
C GLU A 160 43.00 -3.64 -6.97
N ASN A 161 42.05 -4.33 -6.34
CA ASN A 161 40.84 -4.81 -7.01
C ASN A 161 39.95 -3.67 -7.49
N LEU A 162 39.85 -2.60 -6.71
CA LEU A 162 39.10 -1.41 -7.09
C LEU A 162 39.74 -0.70 -8.27
N PHE A 163 41.06 -0.54 -8.25
CA PHE A 163 41.78 0.09 -9.36
C PHE A 163 41.58 -0.69 -10.67
N GLU A 164 41.75 -2.01 -10.67
CA GLU A 164 41.53 -2.86 -11.82
C GLU A 164 40.08 -2.70 -12.36
N LEU A 165 39.10 -2.76 -11.47
CA LEU A 165 37.69 -2.62 -11.82
C LEU A 165 37.38 -1.24 -12.44
N LEU A 166 37.90 -0.17 -11.86
CA LEU A 166 37.71 1.19 -12.38
C LEU A 166 38.41 1.45 -13.74
N GLN A 167 39.35 0.58 -14.15
CA GLN A 167 39.99 0.67 -15.45
C GLN A 167 39.30 -0.18 -16.51
N THR A 168 38.70 -1.30 -16.13
CA THR A 168 38.14 -2.30 -17.05
C THR A 168 36.64 -2.14 -17.29
N GLU A 169 35.89 -1.63 -16.30
CA GLU A 169 34.44 -1.55 -16.36
C GLU A 169 33.95 -0.20 -16.94
N ASP A 170 32.74 -0.24 -17.49
CA ASP A 170 31.98 0.97 -17.84
C ASP A 170 31.57 1.72 -16.56
N LEU A 171 32.00 2.98 -16.43
CA LEU A 171 31.73 3.83 -15.26
C LEU A 171 30.49 4.70 -15.43
N SER A 172 29.60 4.34 -16.36
CA SER A 172 28.29 4.98 -16.44
C SER A 172 27.48 4.79 -15.15
N ALA A 173 26.68 5.77 -14.78
CA ALA A 173 25.87 5.73 -13.57
C ALA A 173 25.01 4.45 -13.46
N LYS A 174 24.48 3.96 -14.59
CA LYS A 174 23.67 2.74 -14.63
C LYS A 174 24.49 1.48 -14.31
N ASN A 175 25.75 1.44 -14.74
CA ASN A 175 26.63 0.30 -14.47
C ASN A 175 27.19 0.39 -13.05
N LEU A 176 27.55 1.56 -12.57
CA LEU A 176 27.98 1.77 -11.17
C LEU A 176 26.94 1.31 -10.16
N GLN A 177 25.63 1.50 -10.41
CA GLN A 177 24.55 0.97 -9.56
C GLN A 177 24.50 -0.55 -9.52
N LYS A 178 25.00 -1.24 -10.54
CA LYS A 178 25.09 -2.71 -10.57
C LYS A 178 26.35 -3.21 -9.90
N LEU A 179 27.45 -2.46 -10.04
CA LEU A 179 28.76 -2.85 -9.51
C LEU A 179 28.87 -2.66 -8.01
N PHE A 180 28.24 -1.60 -7.46
CA PHE A 180 28.39 -1.21 -6.06
C PHE A 180 27.07 -1.07 -5.32
N GLN A 181 27.05 -1.57 -4.09
CA GLN A 181 25.93 -1.41 -3.16
C GLN A 181 25.74 0.04 -2.72
N GLY A 182 24.53 0.41 -2.35
CA GLY A 182 24.18 1.70 -1.75
C GLY A 182 24.03 2.86 -2.72
N LEU A 183 24.30 2.68 -4.02
CA LEU A 183 24.17 3.74 -5.02
C LEU A 183 22.74 3.88 -5.54
N GLY A 184 22.11 5.00 -5.22
CA GLY A 184 20.91 5.47 -5.89
C GLY A 184 21.23 6.10 -7.25
N ARG A 185 20.19 6.54 -7.97
CA ARG A 185 20.36 7.15 -9.29
C ARG A 185 21.21 8.44 -9.24
N ASP A 186 20.89 9.32 -8.30
CA ASP A 186 21.55 10.65 -8.22
C ASP A 186 22.98 10.49 -7.68
N THR A 187 23.20 9.64 -6.67
CA THR A 187 24.54 9.30 -6.17
C THR A 187 25.42 8.65 -7.23
N ALA A 188 24.86 7.80 -8.08
CA ALA A 188 25.60 7.16 -9.17
C ALA A 188 25.96 8.14 -10.30
N ASN A 189 25.08 9.11 -10.59
CA ASN A 189 25.39 10.18 -11.55
C ASN A 189 26.54 11.08 -11.06
N GLU A 190 26.47 11.48 -9.78
CA GLU A 190 27.53 12.28 -9.16
C GLU A 190 28.87 11.54 -9.16
N LEU A 191 28.87 10.27 -8.73
CA LEU A 191 30.08 9.44 -8.74
C LEU A 191 30.63 9.26 -10.16
N SER A 192 29.79 8.99 -11.16
CA SER A 192 30.21 8.85 -12.55
C SER A 192 30.94 10.07 -13.06
N ALA A 193 30.45 11.28 -12.76
CA ALA A 193 31.12 12.54 -13.14
C ALA A 193 32.47 12.71 -12.43
N LEU A 194 32.57 12.34 -11.15
CA LEU A 194 33.83 12.44 -10.40
C LEU A 194 34.89 11.44 -10.86
N LEU A 195 34.49 10.30 -11.42
CA LEU A 195 35.41 9.28 -11.91
C LEU A 195 36.06 9.60 -13.30
N GLU A 196 35.80 10.76 -13.87
CA GLU A 196 36.48 11.22 -15.10
C GLU A 196 37.97 11.54 -14.86
N THR A 197 38.33 11.92 -13.62
CA THR A 197 39.71 12.18 -13.19
C THR A 197 40.05 11.36 -11.95
N ASP A 198 41.31 11.06 -11.69
CA ASP A 198 41.84 10.36 -10.50
C ASP A 198 40.84 9.37 -9.87
N LYS A 199 40.50 8.35 -10.64
CA LYS A 199 39.38 7.45 -10.38
C LYS A 199 39.43 6.82 -8.98
N LEU A 200 40.58 6.30 -8.55
CA LEU A 200 40.72 5.60 -7.28
C LEU A 200 40.51 6.57 -6.10
N LYS A 201 41.20 7.70 -6.14
CA LYS A 201 41.08 8.73 -5.10
C LYS A 201 39.66 9.25 -5.01
N ASN A 202 39.08 9.67 -6.13
CA ASN A 202 37.73 10.24 -6.19
C ASN A 202 36.67 9.23 -5.73
N PHE A 203 36.83 7.93 -6.02
CA PHE A 203 35.96 6.90 -5.50
C PHE A 203 36.03 6.79 -3.98
N ARG A 204 37.24 6.74 -3.40
CA ARG A 204 37.41 6.66 -1.96
C ARG A 204 36.89 7.92 -1.25
N ASP A 205 37.24 9.08 -1.78
CA ASP A 205 36.78 10.36 -1.24
C ASP A 205 35.26 10.46 -1.27
N PHE A 206 34.61 9.95 -2.34
CA PHE A 206 33.15 9.96 -2.45
C PHE A 206 32.46 9.17 -1.33
N PHE A 207 32.93 7.96 -1.02
CA PHE A 207 32.33 7.12 0.02
C PHE A 207 32.74 7.49 1.44
N ASN A 208 33.84 8.23 1.61
CA ASN A 208 34.35 8.70 2.92
C ASN A 208 33.98 10.17 3.20
N ARG A 209 33.13 10.79 2.42
CA ARG A 209 32.67 12.17 2.64
C ARG A 209 32.01 12.30 4.02
N GLU A 210 32.25 13.42 4.66
CA GLU A 210 31.51 13.79 5.87
C GLU A 210 30.03 14.02 5.57
N VAL A 211 29.19 13.71 6.55
CA VAL A 211 27.75 13.92 6.43
C VAL A 211 27.45 15.40 6.51
N GLU A 212 27.01 15.98 5.42
CA GLU A 212 26.58 17.37 5.28
C GLU A 212 25.18 17.38 4.61
N PRO A 213 24.12 17.29 5.42
CA PRO A 213 22.74 17.17 4.90
C PRO A 213 22.34 18.43 4.16
N ASN A 214 21.91 18.28 2.92
CA ASN A 214 21.54 19.43 2.08
C ASN A 214 20.42 19.09 1.10
N LEU A 215 19.77 20.14 0.60
CA LEU A 215 18.83 20.04 -0.51
C LEU A 215 19.59 20.08 -1.84
N THR A 216 19.14 19.31 -2.79
CA THR A 216 19.56 19.39 -4.19
C THR A 216 18.44 20.02 -5.01
N THR A 217 18.67 20.28 -6.28
CA THR A 217 17.64 20.85 -7.18
C THR A 217 16.40 19.97 -7.29
N LYS A 218 16.52 18.65 -7.07
CA LYS A 218 15.43 17.67 -7.26
C LYS A 218 14.96 17.02 -5.97
N ALA A 219 15.87 16.87 -4.99
CA ALA A 219 15.61 16.06 -3.81
C ALA A 219 16.45 16.54 -2.60
N PHE A 220 17.15 15.63 -1.97
CA PHE A 220 18.07 15.89 -0.86
C PHE A 220 19.23 14.91 -0.94
N SER A 221 20.33 15.23 -0.23
CA SER A 221 21.47 14.35 -0.08
C SER A 221 22.01 14.40 1.37
N ALA A 222 22.62 13.31 1.79
CA ALA A 222 23.36 13.24 3.06
C ALA A 222 24.77 13.83 2.96
N VAL A 223 25.26 14.01 1.75
CA VAL A 223 26.56 14.58 1.43
C VAL A 223 26.41 15.65 0.37
N ARG A 224 27.35 16.59 0.30
CA ARG A 224 27.28 17.68 -0.70
C ARG A 224 27.54 17.15 -2.11
N PHE A 225 26.65 17.51 -3.04
CA PHE A 225 26.73 17.22 -4.46
C PHE A 225 27.00 18.50 -5.26
N SER A 226 27.30 18.36 -6.54
CA SER A 226 27.52 19.47 -7.45
C SER A 226 26.32 20.42 -7.59
N ASP A 227 25.09 19.89 -7.42
CA ASP A 227 23.81 20.62 -7.48
C ASP A 227 23.22 20.96 -6.11
N SER A 228 24.00 20.84 -5.03
CA SER A 228 23.58 21.16 -3.68
C SER A 228 23.24 22.64 -3.52
N GLN A 229 22.19 22.92 -2.73
CA GLN A 229 21.78 24.28 -2.37
C GLN A 229 22.50 24.73 -1.09
N ASP A 230 22.86 26.01 -1.01
CA ASP A 230 23.53 26.54 0.18
C ASP A 230 22.57 26.84 1.35
N GLN A 231 21.28 26.96 1.06
CA GLN A 231 20.26 27.23 2.07
C GLN A 231 18.98 26.45 1.78
N PRO A 232 18.24 25.98 2.81
CA PRO A 232 18.54 26.06 4.25
C PRO A 232 19.62 25.07 4.69
N GLU A 233 20.33 25.39 5.77
CA GLU A 233 21.30 24.51 6.41
C GLU A 233 20.62 23.59 7.43
N PHE A 234 21.14 22.37 7.60
CA PHE A 234 20.64 21.35 8.52
C PHE A 234 21.80 20.77 9.34
N GLU A 235 21.63 20.71 10.66
CA GLU A 235 22.63 20.09 11.55
C GLU A 235 22.66 18.56 11.41
N THR A 236 21.54 17.95 11.09
CA THR A 236 21.42 16.49 11.00
C THR A 236 20.59 16.07 9.78
N LEU A 237 20.87 14.86 9.27
CA LEU A 237 20.06 14.26 8.22
C LEU A 237 18.59 14.09 8.66
N SER A 238 18.33 13.83 9.93
CA SER A 238 16.97 13.72 10.46
C SER A 238 16.19 15.04 10.38
N GLU A 239 16.84 16.18 10.61
CA GLU A 239 16.21 17.50 10.44
C GLU A 239 15.89 17.80 8.97
N LEU A 240 16.82 17.48 8.09
CA LEU A 240 16.60 17.59 6.65
C LEU A 240 15.40 16.74 6.21
N LEU A 241 15.31 15.48 6.69
CA LEU A 241 14.22 14.57 6.35
C LEU A 241 12.87 15.03 6.93
N ASP A 242 12.85 15.57 8.16
CA ASP A 242 11.65 16.17 8.72
C ASP A 242 11.17 17.36 7.86
N TYR A 243 12.07 18.26 7.49
CA TYR A 243 11.77 19.40 6.61
C TYR A 243 11.25 18.96 5.24
N TYR A 244 11.96 18.03 4.59
CA TYR A 244 11.65 17.60 3.22
C TYR A 244 10.34 16.80 3.12
N TYR A 245 10.04 15.96 4.12
CA TYR A 245 8.88 15.08 4.07
C TYR A 245 7.64 15.62 4.81
N LEU A 246 7.75 16.66 5.63
CA LEU A 246 6.63 17.18 6.42
C LEU A 246 5.41 17.47 5.54
N ASP A 247 5.57 18.33 4.55
CA ASP A 247 4.49 18.69 3.64
C ASP A 247 4.14 17.60 2.63
N LYS A 248 5.15 16.89 2.11
CA LYS A 248 4.95 15.83 1.10
C LYS A 248 4.16 14.66 1.68
N ALA A 249 4.54 14.20 2.86
CA ALA A 249 3.82 13.13 3.53
C ALA A 249 2.39 13.54 3.92
N ALA A 250 2.18 14.78 4.33
CA ALA A 250 0.84 15.29 4.64
C ALA A 250 -0.05 15.35 3.39
N ARG A 251 0.46 15.88 2.28
CA ARG A 251 -0.28 15.93 1.00
C ARG A 251 -0.61 14.55 0.45
N ASP A 252 0.33 13.60 0.51
CA ASP A 252 0.11 12.23 0.05
C ASP A 252 -0.97 11.51 0.88
N ARG A 253 -0.99 11.71 2.20
CA ARG A 253 -2.04 11.19 3.08
C ARG A 253 -3.41 11.73 2.73
N VAL A 254 -3.51 13.04 2.49
CA VAL A 254 -4.77 13.68 2.06
C VAL A 254 -5.20 13.12 0.70
N ALA A 255 -4.29 12.99 -0.25
CA ALA A 255 -4.57 12.43 -1.57
C ALA A 255 -5.02 10.96 -1.47
N GLN A 256 -4.39 10.15 -0.62
CA GLN A 256 -4.77 8.76 -0.40
C GLN A 256 -6.17 8.64 0.23
N GLN A 257 -6.47 9.43 1.26
CA GLN A 257 -7.79 9.47 1.89
C GLN A 257 -8.87 9.95 0.90
N ALA A 258 -8.56 10.97 0.10
CA ALA A 258 -9.46 11.45 -0.95
C ALA A 258 -9.70 10.37 -2.02
N SER A 259 -8.67 9.64 -2.43
CA SER A 259 -8.78 8.53 -3.39
C SER A 259 -9.70 7.42 -2.87
N ASP A 260 -9.58 7.03 -1.60
CA ASP A 260 -10.44 6.02 -0.98
C ASP A 260 -11.90 6.47 -0.92
N LEU A 261 -12.15 7.75 -0.60
CA LEU A 261 -13.49 8.34 -0.64
C LEU A 261 -14.06 8.37 -2.05
N ILE A 262 -13.28 8.80 -3.03
CA ILE A 262 -13.66 8.82 -4.45
C ILE A 262 -14.01 7.41 -4.92
N HIS A 263 -13.19 6.42 -4.60
CA HIS A 263 -13.45 5.01 -4.93
C HIS A 263 -14.76 4.49 -4.33
N ARG A 264 -15.04 4.79 -3.06
CA ARG A 264 -16.30 4.41 -2.41
C ARG A 264 -17.51 5.06 -3.09
N VAL A 265 -17.42 6.35 -3.39
CA VAL A 265 -18.48 7.08 -4.10
C VAL A 265 -18.68 6.54 -5.51
N GLN A 266 -17.64 6.27 -6.25
CA GLN A 266 -17.71 5.68 -7.59
C GLN A 266 -18.35 4.28 -7.57
N ASN A 267 -17.96 3.43 -6.64
CA ASN A 267 -18.55 2.10 -6.49
C ASN A 267 -20.05 2.16 -6.18
N GLU A 268 -20.48 3.07 -5.28
CA GLU A 268 -21.89 3.25 -4.95
C GLU A 268 -22.68 3.86 -6.14
N LEU A 269 -22.08 4.77 -6.87
CA LEU A 269 -22.66 5.33 -8.11
C LEU A 269 -22.90 4.24 -9.15
N GLU A 270 -21.92 3.40 -9.43
CA GLU A 270 -22.06 2.30 -10.40
C GLU A 270 -23.11 1.26 -9.97
N LYS A 271 -23.16 0.96 -8.67
CA LYS A 271 -24.19 0.08 -8.10
C LYS A 271 -25.60 0.67 -8.28
N ASN A 272 -25.76 1.97 -8.02
CA ASN A 272 -27.05 2.65 -8.18
C ASN A 272 -27.46 2.78 -9.66
N LYS A 273 -26.53 3.03 -10.58
CA LYS A 273 -26.81 3.01 -12.01
C LYS A 273 -27.33 1.64 -12.48
N LYS A 274 -26.68 0.54 -12.05
CA LYS A 274 -27.15 -0.82 -12.38
C LYS A 274 -28.54 -1.11 -11.80
N LYS A 275 -28.80 -0.64 -10.59
CA LYS A 275 -30.11 -0.77 -9.94
C LYS A 275 -31.19 0.00 -10.68
N LEU A 276 -30.89 1.22 -11.14
CA LEU A 276 -31.82 2.03 -11.92
C LEU A 276 -32.27 1.34 -13.21
N VAL A 277 -31.29 0.85 -14.00
CA VAL A 277 -31.60 0.10 -15.24
C VAL A 277 -32.46 -1.13 -14.97
N LYS A 278 -32.24 -1.82 -13.84
CA LYS A 278 -33.08 -2.95 -13.46
C LYS A 278 -34.49 -2.51 -13.11
N GLN A 279 -34.65 -1.44 -12.35
CA GLN A 279 -35.95 -0.89 -11.95
C GLN A 279 -36.75 -0.35 -13.15
N GLU A 280 -36.08 0.28 -14.11
CA GLU A 280 -36.71 0.71 -15.37
C GLU A 280 -37.26 -0.48 -16.18
N LYS A 281 -36.53 -1.58 -16.26
CA LYS A 281 -36.99 -2.81 -16.89
C LYS A 281 -38.18 -3.45 -16.15
N GLU A 282 -38.14 -3.45 -14.82
CA GLU A 282 -39.23 -3.96 -13.98
C GLU A 282 -40.48 -3.09 -14.13
N LEU A 283 -40.31 -1.76 -14.19
CA LEU A 283 -41.44 -0.82 -14.44
C LEU A 283 -42.07 -1.07 -15.80
N ALA A 284 -41.25 -1.15 -16.86
CA ALA A 284 -41.76 -1.44 -18.22
C ALA A 284 -42.47 -2.81 -18.29
N ALA A 285 -41.97 -3.82 -17.53
CA ALA A 285 -42.65 -5.11 -17.43
C ALA A 285 -44.01 -4.98 -16.71
N THR A 286 -44.12 -4.09 -15.72
CA THR A 286 -45.39 -3.85 -15.01
C THR A 286 -46.43 -3.16 -15.90
N GLU A 287 -46.03 -2.22 -16.73
CA GLU A 287 -46.94 -1.59 -17.72
C GLU A 287 -47.51 -2.64 -18.69
N ASN A 288 -46.67 -3.54 -19.20
CA ASN A 288 -47.12 -4.65 -20.04
C ASN A 288 -48.04 -5.61 -19.27
N ALA A 289 -47.76 -5.90 -18.00
CA ALA A 289 -48.61 -6.74 -17.17
C ALA A 289 -50.02 -6.15 -16.98
N GLU A 290 -50.11 -4.83 -16.80
CA GLU A 290 -51.39 -4.16 -16.68
C GLU A 290 -52.23 -4.25 -18.00
N GLU A 291 -51.57 -4.11 -19.16
CA GLU A 291 -52.24 -4.33 -20.44
C GLU A 291 -52.74 -5.77 -20.62
N PHE A 292 -51.95 -6.75 -20.18
CA PHE A 292 -52.39 -8.15 -20.22
C PHE A 292 -53.52 -8.43 -19.24
N ARG A 293 -53.50 -7.84 -18.05
CA ARG A 293 -54.58 -7.90 -17.07
C ARG A 293 -55.88 -7.39 -17.63
N GLN A 294 -55.86 -6.19 -18.24
CA GLN A 294 -57.03 -5.58 -18.87
C GLN A 294 -57.61 -6.45 -19.99
N LYS A 295 -56.75 -6.99 -20.88
CA LYS A 295 -57.18 -7.94 -21.92
C LYS A 295 -57.82 -9.19 -21.33
N GLY A 296 -57.25 -9.74 -20.25
CA GLY A 296 -57.85 -10.88 -19.55
C GLY A 296 -59.22 -10.58 -18.92
N GLU A 297 -59.37 -9.40 -18.32
CA GLU A 297 -60.64 -8.95 -17.74
C GLU A 297 -61.71 -8.71 -18.81
N LEU A 298 -61.35 -8.07 -19.95
CA LEU A 298 -62.24 -7.88 -21.09
C LEU A 298 -62.74 -9.22 -21.65
N LEU A 299 -61.83 -10.19 -21.86
CA LEU A 299 -62.21 -11.52 -22.34
C LEU A 299 -63.09 -12.26 -21.34
N THR A 300 -62.90 -12.06 -20.04
CA THR A 300 -63.71 -12.66 -18.99
C THR A 300 -65.12 -12.06 -18.92
N THR A 301 -65.18 -10.73 -19.01
CA THR A 301 -66.45 -9.96 -18.95
C THR A 301 -67.33 -10.24 -20.18
N PHE A 302 -66.74 -10.30 -21.38
CA PHE A 302 -67.44 -10.56 -22.63
C PHE A 302 -67.28 -12.01 -23.12
N LEU A 303 -67.18 -12.99 -22.19
CA LEU A 303 -66.86 -14.37 -22.49
C LEU A 303 -67.82 -15.01 -23.54
N SER A 304 -69.08 -14.59 -23.53
CA SER A 304 -70.09 -15.06 -24.48
C SER A 304 -69.91 -14.53 -25.90
N MET A 305 -69.16 -13.46 -26.08
CA MET A 305 -68.87 -12.86 -27.39
C MET A 305 -67.54 -13.34 -27.98
N VAL A 306 -66.75 -14.09 -27.21
CA VAL A 306 -65.43 -14.62 -27.65
C VAL A 306 -65.67 -15.87 -28.53
N PRO A 307 -65.30 -15.86 -29.81
CA PRO A 307 -65.49 -17.01 -30.73
C PRO A 307 -64.48 -18.14 -30.40
N ASN A 308 -64.86 -19.38 -30.65
CA ASN A 308 -63.99 -20.55 -30.48
C ASN A 308 -63.09 -20.85 -31.70
N ASP A 309 -63.37 -20.23 -32.82
CA ASP A 309 -62.83 -20.56 -34.16
C ASP A 309 -62.08 -19.41 -34.85
N LYS A 310 -61.85 -18.31 -34.12
CA LYS A 310 -61.13 -17.13 -34.64
C LYS A 310 -59.84 -16.89 -33.81
N ASP A 311 -58.85 -16.26 -34.46
CA ASP A 311 -57.57 -15.90 -33.91
C ASP A 311 -57.57 -14.56 -33.18
N SER A 312 -58.68 -13.83 -33.23
CA SER A 312 -58.88 -12.54 -32.58
C SER A 312 -60.34 -12.23 -32.31
N VAL A 313 -60.60 -11.34 -31.37
CA VAL A 313 -61.92 -10.79 -31.08
C VAL A 313 -61.83 -9.28 -30.87
N GLU A 314 -62.77 -8.55 -31.39
CA GLU A 314 -62.98 -7.11 -31.16
C GLU A 314 -64.01 -6.92 -30.06
N LEU A 315 -63.59 -6.25 -28.95
CA LEU A 315 -64.43 -5.99 -27.80
C LEU A 315 -64.42 -4.47 -27.46
N ASP A 316 -65.49 -4.01 -26.84
CA ASP A 316 -65.52 -2.66 -26.28
C ASP A 316 -64.66 -2.58 -25.01
N ASN A 317 -63.64 -1.72 -25.09
CA ASN A 317 -62.75 -1.50 -23.95
C ASN A 317 -63.36 -0.46 -22.99
N TYR A 318 -63.97 -0.92 -21.91
CA TYR A 318 -64.60 -0.03 -20.92
C TYR A 318 -63.58 0.81 -20.09
N TYR A 319 -62.27 0.54 -20.21
CA TYR A 319 -61.25 1.38 -19.57
C TYR A 319 -60.95 2.64 -20.42
N THR A 320 -60.97 2.52 -21.73
CA THR A 320 -60.64 3.63 -22.66
C THR A 320 -61.82 4.18 -23.43
N GLY A 321 -62.93 3.47 -23.48
CA GLY A 321 -64.11 3.79 -24.30
C GLY A 321 -63.97 3.48 -25.78
N GLU A 322 -62.87 2.88 -26.21
CA GLU A 322 -62.56 2.53 -27.59
C GLU A 322 -62.67 1.01 -27.83
N LYS A 323 -62.75 0.59 -29.08
CA LYS A 323 -62.70 -0.83 -29.41
C LYS A 323 -61.28 -1.34 -29.41
N ILE A 324 -61.05 -2.53 -28.83
CA ILE A 324 -59.75 -3.20 -28.78
C ILE A 324 -59.84 -4.59 -29.44
N THR A 325 -58.86 -4.89 -30.29
CA THR A 325 -58.69 -6.24 -30.87
C THR A 325 -57.77 -7.07 -29.99
N ILE A 326 -58.27 -8.15 -29.45
CA ILE A 326 -57.51 -9.04 -28.57
C ILE A 326 -57.18 -10.34 -29.32
N PRO A 327 -55.90 -10.68 -29.48
CA PRO A 327 -55.48 -11.94 -30.11
C PRO A 327 -55.85 -13.16 -29.26
N LEU A 328 -56.37 -14.17 -29.94
CA LEU A 328 -56.82 -15.43 -29.35
C LEU A 328 -55.96 -16.59 -29.86
N ASN A 329 -55.86 -17.65 -29.06
CA ASN A 329 -55.34 -18.93 -29.54
C ASN A 329 -56.52 -19.85 -29.87
N VAL A 330 -56.65 -20.19 -31.12
CA VAL A 330 -57.76 -21.02 -31.68
C VAL A 330 -57.81 -22.42 -31.03
N ALA A 331 -56.67 -22.93 -30.52
CA ALA A 331 -56.61 -24.20 -29.84
C ALA A 331 -57.12 -24.16 -28.37
N LEU A 332 -57.49 -23.00 -27.85
CA LEU A 332 -57.94 -22.77 -26.50
C LEU A 332 -59.38 -22.33 -26.46
N THR A 333 -60.13 -22.79 -25.44
CA THR A 333 -61.48 -22.27 -25.19
C THR A 333 -61.43 -20.78 -24.79
N PRO A 334 -62.55 -20.03 -24.92
CA PRO A 334 -62.64 -18.65 -24.48
C PRO A 334 -62.14 -18.40 -23.07
N ASN A 335 -62.51 -19.26 -22.13
CA ASN A 335 -62.07 -19.16 -20.75
C ASN A 335 -60.54 -19.44 -20.58
N GLN A 336 -60.00 -20.37 -21.35
CA GLN A 336 -58.57 -20.64 -21.35
C GLN A 336 -57.76 -19.49 -21.98
N ASN A 337 -58.32 -18.82 -23.00
CA ASN A 337 -57.71 -17.61 -23.56
C ASN A 337 -57.68 -16.47 -22.56
N ALA A 338 -58.74 -16.21 -21.80
CA ALA A 338 -58.76 -15.22 -20.73
C ALA A 338 -57.71 -15.54 -19.65
N GLN A 339 -57.66 -16.79 -19.20
CA GLN A 339 -56.67 -17.22 -18.19
C GLN A 339 -55.21 -17.12 -18.65
N ARG A 340 -54.94 -17.30 -19.95
CA ARG A 340 -53.61 -17.12 -20.52
C ARG A 340 -53.10 -15.69 -20.38
N TYR A 341 -53.97 -14.68 -20.50
CA TYR A 341 -53.61 -13.29 -20.32
C TYR A 341 -53.26 -12.94 -18.88
N PHE A 342 -53.90 -13.55 -17.89
CA PHE A 342 -53.54 -13.40 -16.44
C PHE A 342 -52.26 -14.13 -16.04
N LYS A 343 -51.74 -15.06 -16.87
CA LYS A 343 -50.51 -15.80 -16.59
C LYS A 343 -49.28 -15.19 -17.25
N LYS A 344 -49.43 -14.17 -18.07
CA LYS A 344 -48.37 -13.43 -18.73
C LYS A 344 -47.96 -12.20 -17.90
#